data_52530d978c520930e6093f8d4c4fb4dd
#
_entry.id   52530d978c520930e6093f8d4c4fb4dd
#
_cell.length_a   1.000
_cell.length_b   1.000
_cell.length_c   1.000
_cell.angle_alpha   90.00
_cell.angle_beta   90.00
_cell.angle_gamma   90.00
#
_symmetry.space_group_name_H-M   'P 1'
#
loop_
_entity.id
_entity.type
_entity.pdbx_description
1 polymer ?
#
loop_
_entity_poly.entity_id
_entity_poly.type
_entity_poly.pdbx_seq_one_letter_code
_entity_poly.pdbx_strand_id
1 'polypeptide(L)'
;MPRKVNEQMPPSHPVGGQELTDSKIQQTLLRWWGFDTFRPLQAEAISAAIHGRDSVVVLPTGGGKSLCYQLPPLLSQTTDIVVSPLVSLMKDQVDSLESIGYPAAAIHSGLSQNDRSRTYQKLRSGNLRLLFIAPERLFNSNLVETLSHLSIQRFAIDEAHCISQWGHDFRPEYRQLSALRDRFPQTSFHAYTATATPQVRKDIAEQLHLKNPEILVGTFDRPNLTYRVIQRTDRTAQILEILGRHPKEASIVYCISRRETERLAKQLTAAG
;
A
#
# COMPACT_ATOMS: atom_id res chain seq x y z
N MET A 1 -36.18 26.96 42.70
CA MET A 1 -34.72 26.71 42.55
C MET A 1 -34.51 25.24 42.16
N PRO A 2 -34.16 24.92 40.94
CA PRO A 2 -33.83 23.54 40.56
C PRO A 2 -32.31 23.33 40.69
N ARG A 3 -31.95 22.17 41.26
CA ARG A 3 -30.59 21.71 41.47
C ARG A 3 -29.90 21.40 40.11
N LYS A 4 -28.72 21.96 39.91
CA LYS A 4 -27.80 21.58 38.83
C LYS A 4 -27.25 20.19 39.14
N VAL A 5 -27.53 19.23 38.26
CA VAL A 5 -26.84 17.95 38.22
C VAL A 5 -25.56 18.16 37.43
N ASN A 6 -24.43 17.97 38.08
CA ASN A 6 -23.11 18.07 37.53
C ASN A 6 -22.76 16.68 36.98
N GLU A 7 -23.02 16.43 35.70
CA GLU A 7 -22.54 15.23 35.03
C GLU A 7 -21.04 15.42 34.73
N GLN A 8 -20.22 14.87 35.60
CA GLN A 8 -18.80 14.67 35.32
C GLN A 8 -18.67 13.51 34.33
N MET A 9 -18.25 13.83 33.09
CA MET A 9 -17.76 12.84 32.16
C MET A 9 -16.54 12.12 32.77
N PRO A 10 -16.46 10.78 32.68
CA PRO A 10 -15.28 10.07 33.13
C PRO A 10 -14.07 10.47 32.26
N PRO A 11 -12.86 10.56 32.83
CA PRO A 11 -11.68 10.91 32.08
C PRO A 11 -11.39 9.79 31.06
N SER A 12 -11.21 10.17 29.81
CA SER A 12 -10.68 9.31 28.76
C SER A 12 -9.27 8.85 29.18
N HIS A 13 -9.15 7.59 29.58
CA HIS A 13 -7.85 6.99 29.81
C HIS A 13 -7.06 6.99 28.50
N PRO A 14 -5.83 7.51 28.44
CA PRO A 14 -4.92 7.23 27.38
C PRO A 14 -4.58 5.74 27.48
N VAL A 15 -4.92 4.98 26.46
CA VAL A 15 -4.43 3.61 26.28
C VAL A 15 -2.91 3.67 26.36
N GLY A 16 -2.33 2.99 27.35
CA GLY A 16 -0.93 3.06 27.72
C GLY A 16 0.00 2.91 26.53
N GLY A 17 0.69 3.98 26.17
CA GLY A 17 1.80 3.98 25.24
C GLY A 17 2.96 3.21 25.89
N GLN A 18 3.05 1.89 25.64
CA GLN A 18 4.34 1.24 25.74
C GLN A 18 5.25 1.92 24.73
N GLU A 19 6.34 2.55 25.21
CA GLU A 19 7.41 3.04 24.34
C GLU A 19 7.84 1.86 23.46
N LEU A 20 7.57 2.00 22.15
CA LEU A 20 7.97 1.02 21.14
C LEU A 20 9.48 1.17 20.99
N THR A 21 10.23 0.34 21.68
CA THR A 21 11.70 0.31 21.58
C THR A 21 12.11 -0.21 20.21
N ASP A 22 13.22 0.31 19.67
CA ASP A 22 13.82 -0.16 18.40
C ASP A 22 14.00 -1.69 18.38
N SER A 23 14.27 -2.28 19.53
CA SER A 23 14.38 -3.74 19.73
C SER A 23 13.07 -4.48 19.38
N LYS A 24 11.90 -3.96 19.79
CA LYS A 24 10.60 -4.61 19.48
C LYS A 24 10.25 -4.52 17.99
N ILE A 25 10.61 -3.43 17.36
CA ILE A 25 10.43 -3.23 15.92
C ILE A 25 11.28 -4.24 15.15
N GLN A 26 12.59 -4.36 15.50
CA GLN A 26 13.50 -5.31 14.88
C GLN A 26 13.08 -6.77 15.11
N GLN A 27 12.70 -7.13 16.34
CA GLN A 27 12.19 -8.49 16.63
C GLN A 27 10.95 -8.83 15.81
N THR A 28 10.04 -7.87 15.61
CA THR A 28 8.85 -8.07 14.78
C THR A 28 9.21 -8.26 13.32
N LEU A 29 10.16 -7.45 12.80
CA LEU A 29 10.68 -7.57 11.44
C LEU A 29 11.28 -8.95 11.19
N LEU A 30 12.16 -9.39 12.08
CA LEU A 30 12.83 -10.69 11.99
C LEU A 30 11.82 -11.84 12.08
N ARG A 31 10.89 -11.77 13.04
CA ARG A 31 9.89 -12.83 13.28
C ARG A 31 8.96 -13.05 12.08
N TRP A 32 8.49 -11.98 11.43
CA TRP A 32 7.46 -12.07 10.39
C TRP A 32 8.03 -12.16 8.98
N TRP A 33 9.15 -11.51 8.70
CA TRP A 33 9.72 -11.47 7.34
C TRP A 33 11.13 -12.05 7.25
N GLY A 34 11.76 -12.41 8.37
CA GLY A 34 13.12 -12.95 8.38
C GLY A 34 14.20 -11.92 8.08
N PHE A 35 13.86 -10.61 8.12
CA PHE A 35 14.83 -9.55 7.88
C PHE A 35 15.40 -9.04 9.20
N ASP A 36 16.71 -8.79 9.23
CA ASP A 36 17.45 -8.25 10.37
C ASP A 36 17.66 -6.72 10.28
N THR A 37 17.49 -6.14 9.09
CA THR A 37 17.69 -4.71 8.82
C THR A 37 16.61 -4.14 7.91
N PHE A 38 16.37 -2.84 8.04
CA PHE A 38 15.50 -2.09 7.13
C PHE A 38 16.27 -1.63 5.90
N ARG A 39 15.55 -1.53 4.79
CA ARG A 39 16.01 -0.80 3.62
C ARG A 39 15.95 0.71 3.88
N PRO A 40 16.69 1.52 3.13
CA PRO A 40 16.66 2.98 3.28
C PRO A 40 15.23 3.54 3.31
N LEU A 41 14.95 4.45 4.24
CA LEU A 41 13.69 5.13 4.50
C LEU A 41 12.53 4.25 5.01
N GLN A 42 12.71 2.93 5.16
CA GLN A 42 11.66 2.09 5.76
C GLN A 42 11.49 2.39 7.26
N ALA A 43 12.60 2.56 7.99
CA ALA A 43 12.55 2.85 9.42
C ALA A 43 11.86 4.20 9.69
N GLU A 44 12.16 5.22 8.90
CA GLU A 44 11.56 6.55 9.00
C GLU A 44 10.06 6.49 8.68
N ALA A 45 9.67 5.79 7.60
CA ALA A 45 8.26 5.62 7.23
C ALA A 45 7.46 4.87 8.30
N ILE A 46 8.04 3.81 8.88
CA ILE A 46 7.44 3.05 9.98
C ILE A 46 7.36 3.91 11.24
N SER A 47 8.40 4.69 11.55
CA SER A 47 8.42 5.63 12.67
C SER A 47 7.31 6.68 12.54
N ALA A 48 7.14 7.29 11.35
CA ALA A 48 6.05 8.22 11.10
C ALA A 48 4.69 7.58 11.37
N ALA A 49 4.48 6.35 10.89
CA ALA A 49 3.24 5.59 11.08
C ALA A 49 2.98 5.27 12.57
N ILE A 50 3.98 4.83 13.31
CA ILE A 50 3.85 4.48 14.73
C ILE A 50 3.52 5.72 15.58
N HIS A 51 4.12 6.87 15.26
CA HIS A 51 3.90 8.13 15.99
C HIS A 51 2.70 8.94 15.47
N GLY A 52 1.90 8.38 14.55
CA GLY A 52 0.69 9.04 14.05
C GLY A 52 0.97 10.31 13.22
N ARG A 53 2.15 10.43 12.62
CA ARG A 53 2.51 11.55 11.75
C ARG A 53 2.21 11.20 10.31
N ASP A 54 1.45 12.06 9.62
CA ASP A 54 1.16 11.86 8.20
C ASP A 54 2.44 11.80 7.37
N SER A 55 2.45 11.04 6.27
CA SER A 55 3.64 10.92 5.42
C SER A 55 3.32 10.72 3.94
N VAL A 56 4.25 11.17 3.09
CA VAL A 56 4.32 10.81 1.66
C VAL A 56 5.63 10.06 1.44
N VAL A 57 5.53 8.79 1.10
CA VAL A 57 6.67 7.88 0.97
C VAL A 57 6.84 7.49 -0.49
N VAL A 58 7.91 7.94 -1.10
CA VAL A 58 8.23 7.66 -2.50
C VAL A 58 9.44 6.73 -2.54
N LEU A 59 9.18 5.45 -2.75
CA LEU A 59 10.20 4.41 -2.84
C LEU A 59 10.05 3.66 -4.16
N PRO A 60 11.14 3.34 -4.87
CA PRO A 60 11.06 2.63 -6.14
C PRO A 60 10.37 1.26 -6.00
N THR A 61 9.93 0.71 -7.13
CA THR A 61 9.45 -0.68 -7.16
C THR A 61 10.54 -1.61 -6.62
N GLY A 62 10.17 -2.54 -5.73
CA GLY A 62 11.12 -3.37 -4.99
C GLY A 62 11.78 -2.67 -3.79
N GLY A 63 11.51 -1.39 -3.53
CA GLY A 63 12.02 -0.65 -2.36
C GLY A 63 11.40 -1.05 -1.02
N GLY A 64 10.40 -1.95 -1.04
CA GLY A 64 9.78 -2.49 0.18
C GLY A 64 8.72 -1.59 0.80
N LYS A 65 7.98 -0.81 0.00
CA LYS A 65 6.85 0.02 0.46
C LYS A 65 5.84 -0.73 1.33
N SER A 66 5.52 -1.97 0.93
CA SER A 66 4.50 -2.77 1.62
C SER A 66 4.82 -3.00 3.10
N LEU A 67 6.10 -3.22 3.42
CA LEU A 67 6.53 -3.40 4.80
C LEU A 67 6.23 -2.17 5.68
N CYS A 68 6.29 -0.97 5.11
CA CYS A 68 6.05 0.28 5.83
C CYS A 68 4.63 0.40 6.40
N TYR A 69 3.63 -0.23 5.76
CA TYR A 69 2.26 -0.28 6.27
C TYR A 69 1.88 -1.64 6.87
N GLN A 70 2.64 -2.69 6.63
CA GLN A 70 2.36 -4.02 7.18
C GLN A 70 2.87 -4.19 8.61
N LEU A 71 3.99 -3.55 8.97
CA LEU A 71 4.63 -3.73 10.27
C LEU A 71 3.93 -2.95 11.40
N PRO A 72 3.50 -1.68 11.24
CA PRO A 72 2.91 -0.88 12.31
C PRO A 72 1.70 -1.53 13.00
N PRO A 73 0.69 -2.11 12.31
CA PRO A 73 -0.48 -2.69 12.97
C PRO A 73 -0.18 -3.94 13.81
N LEU A 74 0.93 -4.65 13.54
CA LEU A 74 1.40 -5.74 14.40
C LEU A 74 1.91 -5.22 15.75
N LEU A 75 2.57 -4.06 15.73
CA LEU A 75 3.14 -3.46 16.94
C LEU A 75 2.06 -2.86 17.84
N SER A 76 1.11 -2.15 17.24
CA SER A 76 0.00 -1.50 17.95
C SER A 76 -1.18 -2.41 18.25
N GLN A 77 -1.21 -3.62 17.67
CA GLN A 77 -2.33 -4.58 17.79
C GLN A 77 -3.67 -4.00 17.30
N THR A 78 -3.62 -3.11 16.31
CA THR A 78 -4.79 -2.46 15.69
C THR A 78 -5.06 -3.01 14.30
N THR A 79 -6.18 -2.63 13.71
CA THR A 79 -6.46 -2.85 12.29
C THR A 79 -6.16 -1.57 11.53
N ASP A 80 -5.25 -1.64 10.57
CA ASP A 80 -4.97 -0.53 9.65
C ASP A 80 -5.61 -0.80 8.28
N ILE A 81 -5.94 0.27 7.56
CA ILE A 81 -6.62 0.19 6.27
C ILE A 81 -5.63 0.52 5.16
N VAL A 82 -5.58 -0.34 4.14
CA VAL A 82 -4.81 -0.07 2.91
C VAL A 82 -5.77 0.15 1.75
N VAL A 83 -5.75 1.34 1.18
CA VAL A 83 -6.49 1.64 -0.05
C VAL A 83 -5.57 1.38 -1.24
N SER A 84 -5.97 0.46 -2.12
CA SER A 84 -5.17 0.07 -3.30
C SER A 84 -6.03 0.00 -4.56
N PRO A 85 -5.53 0.43 -5.74
CA PRO A 85 -6.33 0.55 -6.95
C PRO A 85 -6.47 -0.75 -7.74
N LEU A 86 -5.69 -1.77 -7.42
CA LEU A 86 -5.56 -2.99 -8.21
C LEU A 86 -5.99 -4.22 -7.41
N VAL A 87 -7.14 -4.79 -7.78
CA VAL A 87 -7.72 -5.98 -7.12
C VAL A 87 -6.77 -7.18 -7.17
N SER A 88 -6.07 -7.40 -8.29
CA SER A 88 -5.09 -8.48 -8.42
C SER A 88 -3.94 -8.31 -7.43
N LEU A 89 -3.40 -7.09 -7.32
CA LEU A 89 -2.31 -6.79 -6.38
C LEU A 89 -2.75 -6.96 -4.93
N MET A 90 -3.97 -6.51 -4.58
CA MET A 90 -4.52 -6.73 -3.24
C MET A 90 -4.61 -8.21 -2.90
N LYS A 91 -5.06 -9.04 -3.85
CA LYS A 91 -5.14 -10.48 -3.67
C LYS A 91 -3.77 -11.08 -3.42
N ASP A 92 -2.79 -10.77 -4.28
CA ASP A 92 -1.42 -11.26 -4.14
C ASP A 92 -0.79 -10.85 -2.80
N GLN A 93 -1.07 -9.62 -2.33
CA GLN A 93 -0.62 -9.13 -1.03
C GLN A 93 -1.28 -9.92 0.13
N VAL A 94 -2.59 -10.14 0.08
CA VAL A 94 -3.31 -10.90 1.12
C VAL A 94 -2.85 -12.34 1.14
N ASP A 95 -2.78 -13.02 -0.02
CA ASP A 95 -2.36 -14.42 -0.13
C ASP A 95 -0.92 -14.59 0.43
N SER A 96 -0.03 -13.66 0.12
CA SER A 96 1.35 -13.65 0.65
C SER A 96 1.38 -13.46 2.16
N LEU A 97 0.58 -12.56 2.71
CA LEU A 97 0.50 -12.30 4.15
C LEU A 97 -0.14 -13.47 4.91
N GLU A 98 -1.24 -14.03 4.38
CA GLU A 98 -1.89 -15.21 4.98
C GLU A 98 -0.96 -16.43 4.98
N SER A 99 -0.11 -16.60 3.97
CA SER A 99 0.86 -17.71 3.90
C SER A 99 1.86 -17.73 5.06
N ILE A 100 2.15 -16.58 5.64
CA ILE A 100 3.02 -16.45 6.84
C ILE A 100 2.21 -16.31 8.14
N GLY A 101 0.88 -16.53 8.09
CA GLY A 101 0.00 -16.42 9.25
C GLY A 101 -0.36 -14.99 9.66
N TYR A 102 -0.07 -13.98 8.82
CA TYR A 102 -0.41 -12.59 9.10
C TYR A 102 -1.92 -12.35 8.90
N PRO A 103 -2.64 -11.77 9.89
CA PRO A 103 -4.08 -11.56 9.80
C PRO A 103 -4.44 -10.41 8.83
N ALA A 104 -4.54 -10.71 7.55
CA ALA A 104 -4.95 -9.78 6.51
C ALA A 104 -6.25 -10.21 5.83
N ALA A 105 -6.93 -9.29 5.17
CA ALA A 105 -8.06 -9.56 4.29
C ALA A 105 -8.22 -8.44 3.26
N ALA A 106 -9.04 -8.66 2.22
CA ALA A 106 -9.39 -7.63 1.24
C ALA A 106 -10.90 -7.49 1.08
N ILE A 107 -11.35 -6.26 0.71
CA ILE A 107 -12.73 -5.99 0.26
C ILE A 107 -12.66 -5.32 -1.11
N HIS A 108 -13.14 -6.03 -2.13
CA HIS A 108 -13.21 -5.56 -3.52
C HIS A 108 -14.48 -6.06 -4.22
N SER A 109 -14.75 -5.60 -5.44
CA SER A 109 -15.98 -5.92 -6.19
C SER A 109 -16.11 -7.40 -6.54
N GLY A 110 -15.01 -8.13 -6.70
CA GLY A 110 -14.99 -9.55 -7.06
C GLY A 110 -15.17 -10.53 -5.90
N LEU A 111 -15.37 -10.07 -4.65
CA LEU A 111 -15.59 -10.96 -3.51
C LEU A 111 -16.99 -11.57 -3.54
N SER A 112 -17.08 -12.88 -3.25
CA SER A 112 -18.36 -13.53 -2.99
C SER A 112 -19.04 -12.94 -1.74
N GLN A 113 -20.37 -13.10 -1.65
CA GLN A 113 -21.12 -12.63 -0.48
C GLN A 113 -20.63 -13.32 0.81
N ASN A 114 -20.32 -14.61 0.72
CA ASN A 114 -19.83 -15.39 1.87
C ASN A 114 -18.47 -14.89 2.34
N ASP A 115 -17.52 -14.67 1.42
CA ASP A 115 -16.18 -14.19 1.78
C ASP A 115 -16.24 -12.78 2.36
N ARG A 116 -17.12 -11.94 1.80
CA ARG A 116 -17.39 -10.61 2.35
C ARG A 116 -17.90 -10.68 3.78
N SER A 117 -18.89 -11.53 4.04
CA SER A 117 -19.46 -11.72 5.40
C SER A 117 -18.39 -12.20 6.39
N ARG A 118 -17.53 -13.15 5.97
CA ARG A 118 -16.39 -13.62 6.78
C ARG A 118 -15.39 -12.50 7.08
N THR A 119 -15.07 -11.68 6.08
CA THR A 119 -14.17 -10.53 6.26
C THR A 119 -14.74 -9.53 7.25
N TYR A 120 -16.03 -9.17 7.14
CA TYR A 120 -16.70 -8.30 8.12
C TYR A 120 -16.72 -8.91 9.53
N GLN A 121 -16.91 -10.21 9.66
CA GLN A 121 -16.84 -10.90 10.96
C GLN A 121 -15.43 -10.81 11.56
N LYS A 122 -14.38 -11.13 10.78
CA LYS A 122 -12.98 -11.00 11.22
C LYS A 122 -12.66 -9.55 11.63
N LEU A 123 -13.17 -8.56 10.87
CA LEU A 123 -12.97 -7.14 11.15
C LEU A 123 -13.60 -6.74 12.48
N ARG A 124 -14.88 -7.07 12.70
CA ARG A 124 -15.62 -6.73 13.94
C ARG A 124 -15.07 -7.43 15.18
N SER A 125 -14.53 -8.63 15.03
CA SER A 125 -13.92 -9.36 16.15
C SER A 125 -12.50 -8.90 16.50
N GLY A 126 -11.93 -7.89 15.78
CA GLY A 126 -10.56 -7.40 15.99
C GLY A 126 -9.46 -8.40 15.56
N ASN A 127 -9.83 -9.44 14.79
CA ASN A 127 -8.92 -10.49 14.36
C ASN A 127 -8.15 -10.14 13.07
N LEU A 128 -8.24 -8.90 12.57
CA LEU A 128 -7.45 -8.40 11.46
C LEU A 128 -6.39 -7.41 11.95
N ARG A 129 -5.26 -7.39 11.27
CA ARG A 129 -4.24 -6.36 11.39
C ARG A 129 -4.20 -5.45 10.18
N LEU A 130 -4.59 -5.98 9.02
CA LEU A 130 -4.58 -5.23 7.78
C LEU A 130 -5.82 -5.55 6.94
N LEU A 131 -6.50 -4.50 6.49
CA LEU A 131 -7.63 -4.62 5.58
C LEU A 131 -7.37 -3.82 4.31
N PHE A 132 -7.20 -4.54 3.19
CA PHE A 132 -7.11 -3.93 1.87
C PHE A 132 -8.49 -3.60 1.34
N ILE A 133 -8.67 -2.40 0.78
CA ILE A 133 -9.94 -1.93 0.26
C ILE A 133 -9.73 -1.26 -1.10
N ALA A 134 -10.51 -1.67 -2.08
CA ALA A 134 -10.58 -0.95 -3.35
C ALA A 134 -11.35 0.38 -3.16
N PRO A 135 -10.88 1.51 -3.72
CA PRO A 135 -11.43 2.84 -3.45
C PRO A 135 -12.93 2.94 -3.76
N GLU A 136 -13.39 2.32 -4.84
CA GLU A 136 -14.81 2.30 -5.21
C GLU A 136 -15.69 1.56 -4.20
N ARG A 137 -15.11 0.64 -3.41
CA ARG A 137 -15.85 -0.09 -2.37
C ARG A 137 -15.95 0.68 -1.07
N LEU A 138 -15.00 1.57 -0.84
CA LEU A 138 -14.94 2.35 0.38
C LEU A 138 -16.16 3.28 0.51
N PHE A 139 -16.55 3.93 -0.58
CA PHE A 139 -17.63 4.93 -0.60
C PHE A 139 -18.99 4.39 -1.06
N ASN A 140 -19.03 3.24 -1.74
CA ASN A 140 -20.27 2.64 -2.27
C ASN A 140 -20.96 1.67 -1.29
N SER A 141 -20.63 1.69 0.00
CA SER A 141 -21.19 0.80 1.01
C SER A 141 -21.16 1.46 2.39
N ASN A 142 -21.91 0.90 3.35
CA ASN A 142 -21.83 1.33 4.76
C ASN A 142 -20.48 0.95 5.41
N LEU A 143 -19.43 0.74 4.60
CA LEU A 143 -18.12 0.33 5.09
C LEU A 143 -17.45 1.42 5.92
N VAL A 144 -17.48 2.68 5.45
CA VAL A 144 -16.92 3.82 6.20
C VAL A 144 -17.59 3.95 7.56
N GLU A 145 -18.92 3.75 7.62
CA GLU A 145 -19.66 3.75 8.89
C GLU A 145 -19.23 2.56 9.78
N THR A 146 -19.09 1.36 9.20
CA THR A 146 -18.57 0.21 9.95
C THR A 146 -17.16 0.48 10.49
N LEU A 147 -16.29 1.08 9.69
CA LEU A 147 -14.92 1.42 10.09
C LEU A 147 -14.90 2.50 11.19
N SER A 148 -15.84 3.46 11.20
CA SER A 148 -15.89 4.51 12.22
C SER A 148 -16.20 4.00 13.63
N HIS A 149 -16.78 2.81 13.75
CA HIS A 149 -16.98 2.12 15.02
C HIS A 149 -15.77 1.29 15.48
N LEU A 150 -14.68 1.28 14.72
CA LEU A 150 -13.47 0.55 15.02
C LEU A 150 -12.31 1.51 15.31
N SER A 151 -11.36 1.04 16.12
CA SER A 151 -10.16 1.81 16.44
C SER A 151 -9.14 1.74 15.28
N ILE A 152 -9.45 2.42 14.17
CA ILE A 152 -8.54 2.55 13.03
C ILE A 152 -7.50 3.63 13.36
N GLN A 153 -6.23 3.29 13.31
CA GLN A 153 -5.15 4.22 13.60
C GLN A 153 -4.51 4.80 12.34
N ARG A 154 -4.48 4.06 11.24
CA ARG A 154 -3.77 4.47 10.03
C ARG A 154 -4.52 4.10 8.76
N PHE A 155 -4.47 5.01 7.79
CA PHE A 155 -4.79 4.75 6.40
C PHE A 155 -3.51 4.78 5.58
N ALA A 156 -3.18 3.67 4.93
CA ALA A 156 -2.15 3.58 3.91
C ALA A 156 -2.80 3.72 2.53
N ILE A 157 -2.41 4.73 1.78
CA ILE A 157 -2.89 4.97 0.42
C ILE A 157 -1.81 4.48 -0.54
N ASP A 158 -2.00 3.27 -1.04
CA ASP A 158 -1.06 2.66 -2.00
C ASP A 158 -1.30 3.23 -3.40
N GLU A 159 -0.24 3.26 -4.22
CA GLU A 159 -0.22 3.92 -5.53
C GLU A 159 -0.81 5.35 -5.48
N ALA A 160 -0.42 6.11 -4.47
CA ALA A 160 -0.99 7.42 -4.17
C ALA A 160 -0.86 8.44 -5.32
N HIS A 161 0.03 8.20 -6.31
CA HIS A 161 0.10 9.01 -7.52
C HIS A 161 -1.22 9.04 -8.30
N CYS A 162 -2.10 8.03 -8.09
CA CYS A 162 -3.43 7.98 -8.70
C CYS A 162 -4.34 9.14 -8.28
N ILE A 163 -4.05 9.86 -7.18
CA ILE A 163 -4.84 11.02 -6.74
C ILE A 163 -4.58 12.25 -7.60
N SER A 164 -3.39 12.34 -8.20
CA SER A 164 -2.90 13.51 -8.93
C SER A 164 -3.24 13.46 -10.40
N GLN A 165 -3.79 14.54 -10.92
CA GLN A 165 -3.96 14.73 -12.38
C GLN A 165 -2.62 14.84 -13.13
N TRP A 166 -1.56 15.15 -12.42
CA TRP A 166 -0.20 15.19 -12.93
C TRP A 166 0.53 13.83 -12.83
N GLY A 167 -0.14 12.83 -12.24
CA GLY A 167 0.31 11.44 -12.21
C GLY A 167 0.04 10.71 -13.51
N HIS A 168 0.70 9.59 -13.72
CA HIS A 168 0.57 8.81 -14.96
C HIS A 168 -0.68 7.90 -15.02
N ASP A 169 -1.37 7.69 -13.88
CA ASP A 169 -2.59 6.85 -13.76
C ASP A 169 -3.60 7.54 -12.83
N PHE A 170 -4.13 8.68 -13.28
CA PHE A 170 -5.12 9.43 -12.50
C PHE A 170 -6.43 8.64 -12.36
N ARG A 171 -6.96 8.57 -11.12
CA ARG A 171 -8.23 7.91 -10.79
C ARG A 171 -9.12 8.84 -9.98
N PRO A 172 -10.29 9.24 -10.50
CA PRO A 172 -11.20 10.15 -9.80
C PRO A 172 -11.64 9.66 -8.41
N GLU A 173 -11.73 8.33 -8.22
CA GLU A 173 -12.12 7.71 -6.95
C GLU A 173 -11.11 8.01 -5.84
N TYR A 174 -9.83 8.18 -6.17
CA TYR A 174 -8.80 8.54 -5.20
C TYR A 174 -9.00 9.94 -4.61
N ARG A 175 -9.61 10.86 -5.34
CA ARG A 175 -9.90 12.20 -4.80
C ARG A 175 -10.94 12.19 -3.69
N GLN A 176 -11.83 11.21 -3.68
CA GLN A 176 -12.83 11.06 -2.63
C GLN A 176 -12.19 10.66 -1.29
N LEU A 177 -10.95 10.17 -1.29
CA LEU A 177 -10.24 9.76 -0.08
C LEU A 177 -10.02 10.91 0.91
N SER A 178 -10.05 12.16 0.47
CA SER A 178 -10.03 13.33 1.35
C SER A 178 -11.17 13.32 2.39
N ALA A 179 -12.36 12.82 2.01
CA ALA A 179 -13.52 12.74 2.90
C ALA A 179 -13.30 11.79 4.11
N LEU A 180 -12.30 10.89 4.03
CA LEU A 180 -11.93 10.05 5.17
C LEU A 180 -11.31 10.88 6.30
N ARG A 181 -10.64 11.99 6.00
CA ARG A 181 -10.04 12.87 7.01
C ARG A 181 -11.07 13.44 7.98
N ASP A 182 -12.26 13.79 7.47
CA ASP A 182 -13.36 14.34 8.27
C ASP A 182 -13.99 13.25 9.15
N ARG A 183 -14.05 12.02 8.64
CA ARG A 183 -14.61 10.87 9.37
C ARG A 183 -13.65 10.27 10.39
N PHE A 184 -12.34 10.42 10.14
CA PHE A 184 -11.26 9.85 10.96
C PHE A 184 -10.22 10.93 11.33
N PRO A 185 -10.60 11.95 12.11
CA PRO A 185 -9.76 13.13 12.37
C PRO A 185 -8.49 12.83 13.18
N GLN A 186 -8.50 11.71 13.94
CA GLN A 186 -7.38 11.28 14.80
C GLN A 186 -6.47 10.24 14.11
N THR A 187 -6.85 9.76 12.93
CA THR A 187 -6.11 8.74 12.19
C THR A 187 -5.03 9.36 11.33
N SER A 188 -3.85 8.79 11.28
CA SER A 188 -2.79 9.24 10.38
C SER A 188 -2.96 8.66 8.97
N PHE A 189 -2.47 9.42 7.97
CA PHE A 189 -2.56 9.05 6.57
C PHE A 189 -1.16 8.96 5.97
N HIS A 190 -0.88 7.85 5.31
CA HIS A 190 0.42 7.53 4.74
C HIS A 190 0.26 7.23 3.27
N ALA A 191 0.76 8.11 2.42
CA ALA A 191 0.69 7.97 0.97
C ALA A 191 1.95 7.26 0.45
N TYR A 192 1.78 6.13 -0.23
CA TYR A 192 2.88 5.33 -0.79
C TYR A 192 2.80 5.31 -2.31
N THR A 193 3.92 5.54 -2.97
CA THR A 193 4.02 5.41 -4.43
C THR A 193 5.43 5.05 -4.88
N ALA A 194 5.55 4.47 -6.07
CA ALA A 194 6.85 4.23 -6.67
C ALA A 194 7.42 5.47 -7.39
N THR A 195 6.55 6.35 -7.87
CA THR A 195 6.94 7.50 -8.71
C THR A 195 6.12 8.72 -8.33
N ALA A 196 6.80 9.81 -8.00
CA ALA A 196 6.15 11.11 -7.79
C ALA A 196 7.16 12.25 -7.99
N THR A 197 6.89 13.11 -8.96
CA THR A 197 7.60 14.38 -9.11
C THR A 197 7.33 15.30 -7.91
N PRO A 198 8.11 16.36 -7.69
CA PRO A 198 7.81 17.35 -6.63
C PRO A 198 6.37 17.86 -6.69
N GLN A 199 5.85 18.14 -7.91
CA GLN A 199 4.47 18.58 -8.13
C GLN A 199 3.46 17.51 -7.70
N VAL A 200 3.67 16.24 -8.07
CA VAL A 200 2.78 15.13 -7.68
C VAL A 200 2.78 14.93 -6.17
N ARG A 201 3.93 15.03 -5.50
CA ARG A 201 4.02 14.91 -4.02
C ARG A 201 3.22 16.01 -3.32
N LYS A 202 3.31 17.24 -3.82
CA LYS A 202 2.55 18.38 -3.31
C LYS A 202 1.04 18.15 -3.50
N ASP A 203 0.62 17.75 -4.69
CA ASP A 203 -0.78 17.46 -4.99
C ASP A 203 -1.33 16.30 -4.12
N ILE A 204 -0.55 15.21 -3.91
CA ILE A 204 -0.93 14.14 -2.98
C ILE A 204 -1.20 14.70 -1.58
N ALA A 205 -0.30 15.50 -1.04
CA ALA A 205 -0.44 16.07 0.30
C ALA A 205 -1.67 16.98 0.42
N GLU A 206 -1.91 17.81 -0.58
CA GLU A 206 -3.06 18.73 -0.63
C GLU A 206 -4.39 17.96 -0.78
N GLN A 207 -4.46 17.01 -1.72
CA GLN A 207 -5.68 16.26 -2.02
C GLN A 207 -6.09 15.29 -0.91
N LEU A 208 -5.16 14.76 -0.13
CA LEU A 208 -5.43 13.93 1.03
C LEU A 208 -5.58 14.74 2.33
N HIS A 209 -5.46 16.07 2.28
CA HIS A 209 -5.47 16.95 3.44
C HIS A 209 -4.50 16.49 4.53
N LEU A 210 -3.26 16.13 4.13
CA LEU A 210 -2.24 15.68 5.07
C LEU A 210 -1.79 16.80 6.00
N LYS A 211 -1.61 16.48 7.28
CA LYS A 211 -1.22 17.44 8.33
C LYS A 211 0.30 17.42 8.51
N ASN A 212 0.99 18.44 8.02
CA ASN A 212 2.47 18.57 8.10
C ASN A 212 3.19 17.24 7.78
N PRO A 213 2.95 16.64 6.59
CA PRO A 213 3.44 15.31 6.31
C PRO A 213 4.96 15.25 6.21
N GLU A 214 5.53 14.16 6.68
CA GLU A 214 6.92 13.80 6.37
C GLU A 214 7.02 13.35 4.91
N ILE A 215 7.90 14.02 4.15
CA ILE A 215 8.14 13.70 2.73
C ILE A 215 9.41 12.87 2.62
N LEU A 216 9.24 11.56 2.45
CA LEU A 216 10.34 10.60 2.36
C LEU A 216 10.52 10.16 0.91
N VAL A 217 11.65 10.52 0.31
CA VAL A 217 11.93 10.24 -1.11
C VAL A 217 13.22 9.46 -1.24
N GLY A 218 13.10 8.21 -1.66
CA GLY A 218 14.24 7.35 -1.91
C GLY A 218 14.94 7.65 -3.25
N THR A 219 16.11 7.07 -3.40
CA THR A 219 16.83 7.11 -4.68
C THR A 219 16.14 6.24 -5.72
N PHE A 220 16.08 6.71 -6.95
CA PHE A 220 15.61 5.95 -8.10
C PHE A 220 16.75 5.29 -8.86
N ASP A 221 17.97 5.59 -8.47
CA ASP A 221 19.14 4.94 -9.07
C ASP A 221 19.15 3.43 -8.75
N ARG A 222 19.30 2.66 -9.80
CA ARG A 222 19.32 1.19 -9.77
C ARG A 222 20.62 0.72 -10.44
N PRO A 223 21.76 0.77 -9.77
CA PRO A 223 23.07 0.49 -10.39
C PRO A 223 23.18 -0.94 -10.94
N ASN A 224 22.31 -1.84 -10.51
CA ASN A 224 22.19 -3.20 -11.03
C ASN A 224 21.33 -3.33 -12.31
N LEU A 225 20.71 -2.25 -12.79
CA LEU A 225 19.90 -2.23 -14.01
C LEU A 225 20.61 -1.43 -15.09
N THR A 226 20.71 -2.04 -16.27
CA THR A 226 21.26 -1.37 -17.46
C THR A 226 20.17 -1.17 -18.49
N TYR A 227 19.91 0.07 -18.87
CA TYR A 227 19.00 0.42 -19.97
C TYR A 227 19.80 0.59 -21.26
N ARG A 228 19.38 -0.12 -22.32
CA ARG A 228 19.96 -0.01 -23.66
C ARG A 228 18.87 0.34 -24.65
N VAL A 229 19.12 1.37 -25.46
CA VAL A 229 18.26 1.73 -26.59
C VAL A 229 19.01 1.41 -27.85
N ILE A 230 18.44 0.55 -28.70
CA ILE A 230 19.03 0.16 -30.00
C ILE A 230 18.05 0.47 -31.10
N GLN A 231 18.58 0.83 -32.29
CA GLN A 231 17.73 1.06 -33.45
C GLN A 231 17.07 -0.27 -33.87
N ARG A 232 15.76 -0.21 -34.11
CA ARG A 232 14.98 -1.38 -34.52
C ARG A 232 15.28 -1.68 -36.00
N THR A 233 15.76 -2.87 -36.27
CA THR A 233 15.95 -3.46 -37.62
C THR A 233 15.05 -4.69 -37.72
N ASP A 234 15.59 -5.89 -37.57
CA ASP A 234 14.81 -7.12 -37.42
C ASP A 234 14.52 -7.39 -35.90
N ARG A 235 13.28 -7.12 -35.51
CA ARG A 235 12.90 -7.24 -34.09
C ARG A 235 13.07 -8.67 -33.57
N THR A 236 12.66 -9.69 -34.37
CA THR A 236 12.71 -11.08 -33.91
C THR A 236 14.15 -11.54 -33.76
N ALA A 237 15.00 -11.23 -34.72
CA ALA A 237 16.43 -11.53 -34.65
C ALA A 237 17.11 -10.82 -33.45
N GLN A 238 16.79 -9.53 -33.21
CA GLN A 238 17.34 -8.78 -32.10
C GLN A 238 16.90 -9.35 -30.73
N ILE A 239 15.65 -9.79 -30.60
CA ILE A 239 15.18 -10.44 -29.39
C ILE A 239 15.89 -11.78 -29.17
N LEU A 240 15.99 -12.62 -30.18
CA LEU A 240 16.69 -13.91 -30.10
C LEU A 240 18.17 -13.74 -29.75
N GLU A 241 18.82 -12.70 -30.28
CA GLU A 241 20.20 -12.36 -29.92
C GLU A 241 20.32 -12.01 -28.42
N ILE A 242 19.37 -11.22 -27.90
CA ILE A 242 19.36 -10.87 -26.47
C ILE A 242 19.11 -12.12 -25.62
N LEU A 243 18.11 -12.93 -25.95
CA LEU A 243 17.80 -14.17 -25.23
C LEU A 243 18.99 -15.15 -25.25
N GLY A 244 19.70 -15.24 -26.38
CA GLY A 244 20.90 -16.06 -26.51
C GLY A 244 22.08 -15.63 -25.63
N ARG A 245 22.13 -14.36 -25.24
CA ARG A 245 23.10 -13.85 -24.22
C ARG A 245 22.72 -14.22 -22.77
N HIS A 246 21.45 -14.58 -22.53
CA HIS A 246 20.89 -14.89 -21.23
C HIS A 246 20.17 -16.26 -21.20
N PRO A 247 20.85 -17.36 -21.57
CA PRO A 247 20.20 -18.65 -21.91
C PRO A 247 19.53 -19.39 -20.75
N LYS A 248 19.72 -18.91 -19.50
CA LYS A 248 19.13 -19.52 -18.28
C LYS A 248 18.37 -18.50 -17.42
N GLU A 249 18.15 -17.31 -17.96
CA GLU A 249 17.48 -16.24 -17.25
C GLU A 249 16.05 -16.06 -17.75
N ALA A 250 15.14 -15.70 -16.83
CA ALA A 250 13.78 -15.36 -17.21
C ALA A 250 13.76 -13.99 -17.93
N SER A 251 13.03 -13.90 -19.03
CA SER A 251 12.91 -12.69 -19.83
C SER A 251 11.45 -12.31 -20.05
N ILE A 252 11.16 -11.02 -20.07
CA ILE A 252 9.83 -10.49 -20.38
C ILE A 252 9.92 -9.60 -21.61
N VAL A 253 9.10 -9.89 -22.62
CA VAL A 253 9.02 -9.10 -23.85
C VAL A 253 7.68 -8.36 -23.89
N TYR A 254 7.72 -7.04 -23.81
CA TYR A 254 6.53 -6.20 -23.92
C TYR A 254 6.21 -5.89 -25.37
N CYS A 255 4.93 -6.04 -25.75
CA CYS A 255 4.41 -5.71 -27.07
C CYS A 255 3.28 -4.69 -26.96
N ILE A 256 3.06 -3.92 -28.04
CA ILE A 256 2.03 -2.85 -28.09
C ILE A 256 0.60 -3.44 -28.10
N SER A 257 0.40 -4.66 -28.63
CA SER A 257 -0.93 -5.27 -28.75
C SER A 257 -0.90 -6.77 -28.44
N ARG A 258 -2.07 -7.30 -28.00
CA ARG A 258 -2.27 -8.75 -27.77
C ARG A 258 -1.94 -9.58 -29.00
N ARG A 259 -2.40 -9.16 -30.19
CA ARG A 259 -2.11 -9.83 -31.46
C ARG A 259 -0.60 -9.92 -31.75
N GLU A 260 0.13 -8.88 -31.42
CA GLU A 260 1.58 -8.85 -31.57
C GLU A 260 2.28 -9.77 -30.57
N THR A 261 1.81 -9.80 -29.33
CA THR A 261 2.32 -10.73 -28.29
C THR A 261 2.16 -12.18 -28.74
N GLU A 262 0.98 -12.56 -29.21
CA GLU A 262 0.69 -13.92 -29.66
C GLU A 262 1.55 -14.31 -30.88
N ARG A 263 1.71 -13.39 -31.87
CA ARG A 263 2.55 -13.61 -33.04
C ARG A 263 4.01 -13.80 -32.64
N LEU A 264 4.53 -12.93 -31.78
CA LEU A 264 5.91 -12.98 -31.33
C LEU A 264 6.19 -14.24 -30.50
N ALA A 265 5.27 -14.60 -29.59
CA ALA A 265 5.38 -15.83 -28.82
C ALA A 265 5.54 -17.07 -29.74
N LYS A 266 4.69 -17.19 -30.77
CA LYS A 266 4.80 -18.28 -31.75
C LYS A 266 6.15 -18.29 -32.47
N GLN A 267 6.65 -17.10 -32.87
CA GLN A 267 7.95 -16.99 -33.58
C GLN A 267 9.11 -17.38 -32.65
N LEU A 268 9.10 -16.95 -31.38
CA LEU A 268 10.16 -17.29 -30.44
C LEU A 268 10.13 -18.78 -30.08
N THR A 269 8.94 -19.36 -29.85
CA THR A 269 8.81 -20.81 -29.60
C THR A 269 9.29 -21.66 -30.79
N ALA A 270 9.09 -21.21 -32.03
CA ALA A 270 9.55 -21.92 -33.19
C ALA A 270 11.09 -21.83 -33.42
N ALA A 271 11.71 -20.86 -32.78
CA ALA A 271 13.17 -20.63 -32.90
C ALA A 271 13.97 -21.30 -31.75
N GLY A 272 13.31 -21.96 -30.78
CA GLY A 272 13.91 -22.64 -29.64
C GLY A 272 13.69 -21.84 -28.36
#